data_57b1fda3b259a5396e37635a17cbd424
#
_entry.id   57b1fda3b259a5396e37635a17cbd424
#
_cell.length_a   1.000
_cell.length_b   1.000
_cell.length_c   1.000
_cell.angle_alpha   90.00
_cell.angle_beta   90.00
_cell.angle_gamma   90.00
#
_symmetry.space_group_name_H-M   'P 1'
#
loop_
_entity.id
_entity.type
_entity.pdbx_description
1 polymer ?
#
loop_
_entity_poly.entity_id
_entity_poly.type
_entity_poly.pdbx_seq_one_letter_code
_entity_poly.pdbx_strand_id
1 'polypeptide(L)'
;ILCKAYRKMYPEEAGSDRTEYVYWSRLAATKLGAEYFKYDYFRRFLHHKVNQGYTLKQVFKGMELSDMLAGCIVAINSESDEEDSGNGDRVRKMTAGKTSVTENEKLTSTIAEKIEKYLKKNWMEVLNHYRDQRKAAGEYYGRVLQGHKKVAAADVGWAGSGAVVLQYLIRHEWGLDCEIIGLLAGTNSIHNGMEKDTAEGLRAVGKQASYLYSQEHNRDVWKFHNAAKGHNLLWELLLSSEEGSLRGFYLKRMESGAGGNGIFCEIRLGVFDEKHAGVTVEIQRGILDFMQLWNALTPGDRAEAVEISGRDVYAAVRICCDEANRQEMEKLFDKEGI
;
A
#
# COMPACT_ATOMS: atom_id res chain seq x y z
N ILE A 1 -12.84 9.53 0.63
CA ILE A 1 -13.81 10.13 1.56
C ILE A 1 -13.21 11.29 2.36
N LEU A 2 -12.00 11.19 2.93
CA LEU A 2 -11.41 12.25 3.79
C LEU A 2 -11.36 13.61 3.09
N CYS A 3 -10.94 13.67 1.83
CA CYS A 3 -10.93 14.91 1.05
C CYS A 3 -12.35 15.49 0.84
N LYS A 4 -13.33 14.61 0.51
CA LYS A 4 -14.73 15.00 0.36
C LYS A 4 -15.29 15.55 1.68
N ALA A 5 -15.00 14.89 2.78
CA ALA A 5 -15.42 15.26 4.11
C ALA A 5 -14.84 16.62 4.53
N TYR A 6 -13.54 16.83 4.34
CA TYR A 6 -12.88 18.11 4.63
C TYR A 6 -13.51 19.26 3.86
N ARG A 7 -13.70 19.11 2.55
CA ARG A 7 -14.34 20.16 1.70
C ARG A 7 -15.77 20.46 2.12
N LYS A 8 -16.49 19.47 2.63
CA LYS A 8 -17.86 19.67 3.14
C LYS A 8 -17.88 20.38 4.50
N MET A 9 -16.90 20.10 5.36
CA MET A 9 -16.76 20.77 6.66
C MET A 9 -16.32 22.24 6.54
N TYR A 10 -15.51 22.53 5.54
CA TYR A 10 -14.91 23.85 5.33
C TYR A 10 -15.25 24.37 3.92
N PRO A 11 -16.52 24.68 3.64
CA PRO A 11 -16.98 25.09 2.30
C PRO A 11 -16.31 26.37 1.81
N GLU A 12 -15.92 27.26 2.69
CA GLU A 12 -15.19 28.49 2.38
C GLU A 12 -13.78 28.19 1.84
N GLU A 13 -13.22 27.05 2.22
CA GLU A 13 -11.95 26.54 1.75
C GLU A 13 -12.09 25.53 0.61
N ALA A 14 -13.33 25.16 0.24
CA ALA A 14 -13.60 24.11 -0.75
C ALA A 14 -13.11 24.45 -2.17
N GLY A 15 -12.96 25.74 -2.48
CA GLY A 15 -12.38 26.23 -3.72
C GLY A 15 -10.88 26.47 -3.65
N SER A 16 -10.25 26.21 -2.51
CA SER A 16 -8.80 26.39 -2.33
C SER A 16 -8.04 25.12 -2.71
N ASP A 17 -6.81 25.29 -3.19
CA ASP A 17 -5.88 24.19 -3.48
C ASP A 17 -5.35 23.48 -2.20
N ARG A 18 -6.12 23.57 -1.09
CA ARG A 18 -5.70 23.06 0.22
C ARG A 18 -5.90 21.57 0.42
N THR A 19 -6.78 20.95 -0.35
CA THR A 19 -7.02 19.51 -0.25
C THR A 19 -7.19 18.89 -1.62
N GLU A 20 -6.43 17.84 -1.89
CA GLU A 20 -6.52 17.06 -3.11
C GLU A 20 -6.50 15.56 -2.78
N TYR A 21 -7.27 14.79 -3.54
CA TYR A 21 -7.16 13.34 -3.53
C TYR A 21 -5.99 12.93 -4.42
N VAL A 22 -5.04 12.19 -3.87
CA VAL A 22 -3.88 11.71 -4.60
C VAL A 22 -3.89 10.19 -4.69
N TYR A 23 -3.44 9.68 -5.82
CA TYR A 23 -3.34 8.24 -6.05
C TYR A 23 -2.07 7.69 -5.41
N TRP A 24 -2.25 6.79 -4.48
CA TRP A 24 -1.19 6.07 -3.80
C TRP A 24 -1.68 4.69 -3.39
N SER A 25 -0.82 3.67 -3.45
CA SER A 25 -1.14 2.34 -2.96
C SER A 25 0.11 1.65 -2.42
N ARG A 26 -0.10 0.63 -1.60
CA ARG A 26 0.98 -0.22 -1.09
C ARG A 26 1.76 -0.87 -2.24
N LEU A 27 1.06 -1.33 -3.29
CA LEU A 27 1.69 -1.93 -4.47
C LEU A 27 2.58 -0.93 -5.21
N ALA A 28 2.09 0.27 -5.48
CA ALA A 28 2.86 1.34 -6.11
C ALA A 28 4.07 1.74 -5.24
N ALA A 29 3.86 1.97 -3.94
CA ALA A 29 4.93 2.27 -3.00
C ALA A 29 6.06 1.22 -3.04
N THR A 30 5.71 -0.07 -3.04
CA THR A 30 6.68 -1.16 -3.05
C THR A 30 7.51 -1.18 -4.34
N LYS A 31 6.90 -0.95 -5.51
CA LYS A 31 7.61 -0.90 -6.79
C LYS A 31 8.46 0.36 -6.93
N LEU A 32 7.89 1.52 -6.66
CA LEU A 32 8.58 2.80 -6.80
C LEU A 32 9.74 2.93 -5.81
N GLY A 33 9.55 2.46 -4.58
CA GLY A 33 10.55 2.50 -3.51
C GLY A 33 11.52 1.30 -3.50
N ALA A 34 11.48 0.40 -4.48
CA ALA A 34 12.26 -0.84 -4.49
C ALA A 34 13.77 -0.64 -4.26
N GLU A 35 14.34 0.43 -4.80
CA GLU A 35 15.76 0.75 -4.66
C GLU A 35 16.15 1.05 -3.21
N TYR A 36 15.29 1.79 -2.51
CA TYR A 36 15.56 2.29 -1.16
C TYR A 36 15.07 1.34 -0.07
N PHE A 37 14.01 0.58 -0.36
CA PHE A 37 13.33 -0.32 0.59
C PHE A 37 13.35 -1.77 0.08
N LYS A 38 14.53 -2.25 -0.30
CA LYS A 38 14.74 -3.58 -0.90
C LYS A 38 14.25 -4.73 -0.03
N TYR A 39 14.44 -4.64 1.29
CA TYR A 39 13.92 -5.64 2.23
C TYR A 39 12.39 -5.72 2.19
N ASP A 40 11.71 -4.57 2.21
CA ASP A 40 10.24 -4.52 2.15
C ASP A 40 9.71 -5.04 0.81
N TYR A 41 10.42 -4.77 -0.28
CA TYR A 41 10.10 -5.30 -1.61
C TYR A 41 10.01 -6.84 -1.59
N PHE A 42 11.05 -7.53 -1.11
CA PHE A 42 11.05 -9.00 -1.04
C PHE A 42 10.03 -9.52 -0.03
N ARG A 43 9.93 -8.89 1.13
CA ARG A 43 8.95 -9.25 2.15
C ARG A 43 7.53 -9.26 1.58
N ARG A 44 7.13 -8.21 0.85
CA ARG A 44 5.77 -8.05 0.31
C ARG A 44 5.50 -8.95 -0.90
N PHE A 45 6.44 -9.05 -1.81
CA PHE A 45 6.23 -9.82 -3.03
C PHE A 45 6.49 -11.32 -2.90
N LEU A 46 7.34 -11.73 -1.95
CA LEU A 46 7.70 -13.13 -1.76
C LEU A 46 7.25 -13.65 -0.39
N HIS A 47 7.88 -13.19 0.69
CA HIS A 47 7.73 -13.83 1.99
C HIS A 47 6.31 -13.83 2.53
N HIS A 48 5.53 -12.75 2.33
CA HIS A 48 4.12 -12.70 2.72
C HIS A 48 3.22 -13.60 1.87
N LYS A 49 3.68 -14.06 0.70
CA LYS A 49 2.90 -14.93 -0.19
C LYS A 49 3.26 -16.40 -0.08
N VAL A 50 4.28 -16.73 0.69
CA VAL A 50 4.68 -18.10 0.96
C VAL A 50 3.53 -18.87 1.59
N ASN A 51 3.27 -20.08 1.08
CA ASN A 51 2.22 -20.99 1.55
C ASN A 51 0.77 -20.44 1.45
N GLN A 52 0.56 -19.35 0.70
CA GLN A 52 -0.78 -18.80 0.42
C GLN A 52 -1.38 -19.28 -0.91
N GLY A 53 -0.74 -20.26 -1.55
CA GLY A 53 -1.23 -20.86 -2.79
C GLY A 53 -0.91 -20.10 -4.07
N TYR A 54 -0.17 -18.99 -3.99
CA TYR A 54 0.29 -18.26 -5.18
C TYR A 54 1.26 -19.10 -6.01
N THR A 55 1.08 -19.10 -7.33
CA THR A 55 2.04 -19.68 -8.26
C THR A 55 3.17 -18.69 -8.58
N LEU A 56 4.31 -19.21 -9.08
CA LEU A 56 5.42 -18.35 -9.52
C LEU A 56 4.96 -17.35 -10.58
N LYS A 57 4.14 -17.79 -11.53
CA LYS A 57 3.54 -16.94 -12.56
C LYS A 57 2.74 -15.78 -11.95
N GLN A 58 1.92 -16.05 -10.94
CA GLN A 58 1.16 -15.01 -10.25
C GLN A 58 2.05 -14.04 -9.48
N VAL A 59 3.12 -14.55 -8.84
CA VAL A 59 4.08 -13.72 -8.12
C VAL A 59 4.81 -12.77 -9.07
N PHE A 60 5.38 -13.28 -10.17
CA PHE A 60 6.08 -12.46 -11.15
C PHE A 60 5.15 -11.48 -11.89
N LYS A 61 3.91 -11.90 -12.16
CA LYS A 61 2.89 -10.99 -12.69
C LYS A 61 2.57 -9.85 -11.69
N GLY A 62 2.47 -10.15 -10.40
CA GLY A 62 2.26 -9.15 -9.35
C GLY A 62 3.42 -8.15 -9.22
N MET A 63 4.64 -8.61 -9.46
CA MET A 63 5.84 -7.76 -9.55
C MET A 63 5.96 -7.00 -10.88
N GLU A 64 5.16 -7.34 -11.90
CA GLU A 64 5.31 -6.87 -13.29
C GLU A 64 6.68 -7.25 -13.91
N LEU A 65 7.22 -8.42 -13.53
CA LEU A 65 8.49 -8.98 -14.00
C LEU A 65 8.28 -10.32 -14.74
N SER A 66 7.17 -10.45 -15.48
CA SER A 66 6.79 -11.72 -16.13
C SER A 66 7.84 -12.19 -17.15
N ASP A 67 8.58 -11.30 -17.75
CA ASP A 67 9.68 -11.57 -18.69
C ASP A 67 10.93 -12.18 -18.01
N MET A 68 11.15 -11.88 -16.72
CA MET A 68 12.24 -12.47 -15.93
C MET A 68 11.91 -13.88 -15.41
N LEU A 69 10.64 -14.33 -15.49
CA LEU A 69 10.21 -15.61 -14.91
C LEU A 69 10.95 -16.81 -15.52
N ALA A 70 11.06 -16.87 -16.85
CA ALA A 70 11.71 -17.98 -17.54
C ALA A 70 13.18 -18.13 -17.11
N GLY A 71 13.93 -17.01 -17.07
CA GLY A 71 15.31 -16.99 -16.60
C GLY A 71 15.46 -17.41 -15.14
N CYS A 72 14.52 -17.01 -14.28
CA CYS A 72 14.49 -17.40 -12.88
C CYS A 72 14.25 -18.92 -12.72
N ILE A 73 13.33 -19.51 -13.45
CA ILE A 73 13.04 -20.95 -13.43
C ILE A 73 14.29 -21.76 -13.86
N VAL A 74 14.96 -21.34 -14.94
CA VAL A 74 16.20 -21.97 -15.40
C VAL A 74 17.28 -21.92 -14.31
N ALA A 75 17.47 -20.76 -13.67
CA ALA A 75 18.44 -20.60 -12.59
C ALA A 75 18.13 -21.49 -11.36
N ILE A 76 16.85 -21.59 -10.98
CA ILE A 76 16.43 -22.43 -9.85
C ILE A 76 16.68 -23.93 -10.14
N ASN A 77 16.41 -24.38 -11.36
CA ASN A 77 16.58 -25.77 -11.75
C ASN A 77 18.07 -26.14 -11.89
N SER A 78 18.92 -25.25 -12.41
CA SER A 78 20.37 -25.49 -12.52
C SER A 78 21.08 -25.57 -11.17
N GLU A 79 20.72 -24.73 -10.19
CA GLU A 79 21.28 -24.81 -8.84
C GLU A 79 20.95 -26.14 -8.14
N SER A 80 19.82 -26.77 -8.46
CA SER A 80 19.45 -28.07 -7.90
C SER A 80 20.30 -29.23 -8.46
N ASP A 81 20.95 -29.05 -9.60
CA ASP A 81 21.81 -30.07 -10.23
C ASP A 81 23.26 -29.99 -9.70
N GLU A 82 23.73 -28.80 -9.28
CA GLU A 82 25.07 -28.62 -8.73
C GLU A 82 25.20 -29.14 -7.28
N GLU A 83 24.15 -29.00 -6.45
CA GLU A 83 24.14 -29.51 -5.08
C GLU A 83 24.24 -31.06 -5.01
N ASP A 84 23.83 -31.77 -6.06
CA ASP A 84 23.86 -33.24 -6.14
C ASP A 84 25.20 -33.81 -6.66
N SER A 85 26.03 -33.00 -7.30
CA SER A 85 27.31 -33.41 -7.88
C SER A 85 28.49 -33.33 -6.91
N GLY A 86 28.31 -32.77 -5.72
CA GLY A 86 29.39 -32.48 -4.75
C GLY A 86 29.67 -33.52 -3.69
N ASN A 87 28.99 -34.65 -3.62
CA ASN A 87 29.21 -35.68 -2.60
C ASN A 87 29.43 -37.06 -3.21
N GLY A 88 30.66 -37.34 -3.60
CA GLY A 88 31.11 -38.70 -3.91
C GLY A 88 30.89 -39.63 -2.72
N ASP A 89 30.34 -40.83 -3.00
CA ASP A 89 30.08 -41.92 -2.08
C ASP A 89 29.00 -41.76 -0.98
N ARG A 90 27.76 -41.82 -1.42
CA ARG A 90 26.70 -42.45 -0.58
C ARG A 90 25.56 -43.01 -1.44
N VAL A 91 25.51 -44.36 -1.41
CA VAL A 91 24.33 -45.20 -1.65
C VAL A 91 23.20 -44.59 -2.48
N ARG A 92 23.09 -45.02 -3.74
CA ARG A 92 21.90 -44.84 -4.59
C ARG A 92 20.64 -45.25 -3.85
N LYS A 93 20.04 -44.33 -3.08
CA LYS A 93 18.65 -44.37 -2.78
C LYS A 93 17.95 -43.85 -4.03
N MET A 94 17.19 -44.70 -4.69
CA MET A 94 16.22 -44.32 -5.72
C MET A 94 15.26 -43.30 -5.10
N THR A 95 15.56 -42.04 -5.22
CA THR A 95 14.62 -40.94 -4.91
C THR A 95 13.81 -40.68 -6.16
N ALA A 96 12.51 -40.89 -6.00
CA ALA A 96 11.46 -40.54 -6.96
C ALA A 96 11.71 -39.17 -7.60
N GLY A 97 11.50 -39.10 -8.92
CA GLY A 97 11.78 -38.02 -9.84
C GLY A 97 11.86 -36.60 -9.23
N LYS A 98 13.02 -35.98 -9.38
CA LYS A 98 13.21 -34.53 -9.17
C LYS A 98 12.26 -33.80 -10.10
N THR A 99 11.17 -33.29 -9.56
CA THR A 99 10.22 -32.49 -10.34
C THR A 99 10.87 -31.12 -10.55
N SER A 100 11.20 -30.78 -11.81
CA SER A 100 11.70 -29.45 -12.12
C SER A 100 10.65 -28.39 -11.78
N VAL A 101 11.10 -27.29 -11.21
CA VAL A 101 10.22 -26.14 -10.88
C VAL A 101 9.65 -25.57 -12.18
N THR A 102 8.35 -25.31 -12.20
CA THR A 102 7.61 -24.73 -13.32
C THR A 102 6.94 -23.41 -12.96
N GLU A 103 6.43 -22.69 -13.93
CA GLU A 103 5.71 -21.42 -13.70
C GLU A 103 4.44 -21.58 -12.85
N ASN A 104 3.83 -22.76 -12.86
CA ASN A 104 2.62 -23.08 -12.11
C ASN A 104 2.90 -23.67 -10.72
N GLU A 105 4.18 -23.83 -10.36
CA GLU A 105 4.58 -24.28 -9.04
C GLU A 105 4.16 -23.26 -7.97
N LYS A 106 3.72 -23.76 -6.81
CA LYS A 106 3.32 -22.92 -5.69
C LYS A 106 4.54 -22.38 -4.96
N LEU A 107 4.45 -21.14 -4.53
CA LEU A 107 5.50 -20.46 -3.79
C LEU A 107 5.66 -21.07 -2.39
N THR A 108 6.78 -21.77 -2.19
CA THR A 108 7.26 -22.26 -0.89
C THR A 108 8.38 -21.37 -0.36
N SER A 109 8.77 -21.52 0.92
CA SER A 109 9.90 -20.78 1.50
C SER A 109 11.19 -20.99 0.73
N THR A 110 11.50 -22.24 0.39
CA THR A 110 12.73 -22.60 -0.37
C THR A 110 12.74 -21.95 -1.76
N ILE A 111 11.60 -21.97 -2.45
CA ILE A 111 11.48 -21.34 -3.77
C ILE A 111 11.58 -19.82 -3.64
N ALA A 112 10.97 -19.21 -2.62
CA ALA A 112 11.05 -17.79 -2.38
C ALA A 112 12.50 -17.32 -2.15
N GLU A 113 13.30 -18.07 -1.38
CA GLU A 113 14.72 -17.78 -1.17
C GLU A 113 15.53 -17.83 -2.47
N LYS A 114 15.26 -18.82 -3.32
CA LYS A 114 15.92 -18.96 -4.63
C LYS A 114 15.52 -17.83 -5.59
N ILE A 115 14.23 -17.45 -5.61
CA ILE A 115 13.76 -16.28 -6.37
C ILE A 115 14.43 -15.01 -5.88
N GLU A 116 14.47 -14.80 -4.55
CA GLU A 116 15.12 -13.63 -3.96
C GLU A 116 16.59 -13.55 -4.36
N LYS A 117 17.32 -14.67 -4.31
CA LYS A 117 18.72 -14.76 -4.73
C LYS A 117 18.89 -14.38 -6.22
N TYR A 118 18.02 -14.93 -7.08
CA TYR A 118 18.02 -14.60 -8.52
C TYR A 118 17.76 -13.11 -8.76
N LEU A 119 16.71 -12.54 -8.15
CA LEU A 119 16.38 -11.14 -8.32
C LEU A 119 17.44 -10.21 -7.74
N LYS A 120 18.08 -10.57 -6.60
CA LYS A 120 19.21 -9.82 -6.05
C LYS A 120 20.41 -9.80 -7.01
N LYS A 121 20.69 -10.91 -7.70
CA LYS A 121 21.75 -10.98 -8.72
C LYS A 121 21.44 -10.09 -9.93
N ASN A 122 20.16 -9.98 -10.31
CA ASN A 122 19.68 -9.19 -11.45
C ASN A 122 19.01 -7.88 -11.00
N TRP A 123 19.44 -7.32 -9.85
CA TRP A 123 18.70 -6.23 -9.21
C TRP A 123 18.58 -4.96 -10.07
N MET A 124 19.62 -4.64 -10.84
CA MET A 124 19.59 -3.49 -11.75
C MET A 124 18.53 -3.65 -12.85
N GLU A 125 18.31 -4.86 -13.33
CA GLU A 125 17.26 -5.17 -14.29
C GLU A 125 15.87 -4.98 -13.66
N VAL A 126 15.68 -5.48 -12.43
CA VAL A 126 14.44 -5.24 -11.65
C VAL A 126 14.16 -3.74 -11.51
N LEU A 127 15.16 -2.95 -11.14
CA LEU A 127 14.99 -1.50 -11.00
C LEU A 127 14.68 -0.81 -12.33
N ASN A 128 15.25 -1.30 -13.43
CA ASN A 128 14.97 -0.78 -14.76
C ASN A 128 13.51 -0.97 -15.18
N HIS A 129 12.86 -2.07 -14.80
CA HIS A 129 11.43 -2.28 -15.05
C HIS A 129 10.55 -1.19 -14.42
N TYR A 130 10.97 -0.62 -13.29
CA TYR A 130 10.19 0.42 -12.60
C TYR A 130 10.63 1.84 -12.93
N ARG A 131 11.70 2.04 -13.72
CA ARG A 131 12.24 3.36 -14.02
C ARG A 131 11.20 4.29 -14.63
N ASP A 132 10.45 3.81 -15.63
CA ASP A 132 9.44 4.62 -16.30
C ASP A 132 8.24 4.91 -15.38
N GLN A 133 7.89 3.97 -14.50
CA GLN A 133 6.86 4.19 -13.48
C GLN A 133 7.32 5.24 -12.46
N ARG A 134 8.58 5.20 -12.00
CA ARG A 134 9.14 6.24 -11.12
C ARG A 134 9.12 7.60 -11.77
N LYS A 135 9.50 7.68 -13.05
CA LYS A 135 9.44 8.92 -13.81
C LYS A 135 8.02 9.45 -13.94
N ALA A 136 7.06 8.58 -14.30
CA ALA A 136 5.66 8.97 -14.43
C ALA A 136 5.07 9.44 -13.08
N ALA A 137 5.39 8.77 -11.98
CA ALA A 137 5.00 9.19 -10.65
C ALA A 137 5.62 10.55 -10.28
N GLY A 138 6.88 10.79 -10.63
CA GLY A 138 7.55 12.07 -10.44
C GLY A 138 6.87 13.22 -11.19
N GLU A 139 6.45 13.00 -12.43
CA GLU A 139 5.66 13.96 -13.21
C GLU A 139 4.30 14.26 -12.57
N TYR A 140 3.64 13.22 -12.03
CA TYR A 140 2.38 13.37 -11.32
C TYR A 140 2.55 14.16 -10.03
N TYR A 141 3.44 13.73 -9.14
CA TYR A 141 3.66 14.38 -7.86
C TYR A 141 4.32 15.76 -7.99
N GLY A 142 5.15 15.97 -9.02
CA GLY A 142 5.71 17.28 -9.34
C GLY A 142 4.63 18.33 -9.61
N ARG A 143 3.52 17.93 -10.27
CA ARG A 143 2.36 18.81 -10.48
C ARG A 143 1.52 19.00 -9.23
N VAL A 144 1.20 17.90 -8.53
CA VAL A 144 0.40 17.93 -7.30
C VAL A 144 1.06 18.79 -6.21
N LEU A 145 2.39 18.71 -6.09
CA LEU A 145 3.14 19.39 -5.04
C LEU A 145 3.70 20.76 -5.47
N GLN A 146 3.38 21.20 -6.68
CA GLN A 146 3.89 22.46 -7.21
C GLN A 146 3.51 23.64 -6.29
N GLY A 147 4.49 24.40 -5.88
CA GLY A 147 4.31 25.57 -4.99
C GLY A 147 4.15 25.25 -3.51
N HIS A 148 4.06 23.99 -3.13
CA HIS A 148 3.94 23.58 -1.73
C HIS A 148 5.29 23.18 -1.16
N LYS A 149 5.68 23.79 -0.01
CA LYS A 149 6.89 23.42 0.74
C LYS A 149 6.63 22.35 1.79
N LYS A 150 5.37 22.20 2.21
CA LYS A 150 4.95 21.28 3.26
C LYS A 150 3.50 20.89 3.06
N VAL A 151 3.23 19.59 3.07
CA VAL A 151 1.88 19.06 2.93
C VAL A 151 1.62 17.95 3.95
N ALA A 152 0.36 17.77 4.31
CA ALA A 152 -0.09 16.65 5.12
C ALA A 152 -0.65 15.56 4.19
N ALA A 153 -0.15 14.32 4.33
CA ALA A 153 -0.68 13.15 3.67
C ALA A 153 -1.56 12.37 4.64
N ALA A 154 -2.88 12.44 4.44
CA ALA A 154 -3.85 11.71 5.26
C ALA A 154 -4.08 10.30 4.67
N ASP A 155 -3.90 9.27 5.50
CA ASP A 155 -3.99 7.86 5.10
C ASP A 155 -4.60 7.01 6.25
N VAL A 156 -5.13 5.84 5.92
CA VAL A 156 -5.57 4.86 6.93
C VAL A 156 -4.41 4.49 7.86
N GLY A 157 -3.23 4.23 7.31
CA GLY A 157 -1.98 4.10 8.06
C GLY A 157 -1.46 2.68 8.23
N TRP A 158 -1.68 2.07 9.37
CA TRP A 158 -1.15 0.80 9.90
C TRP A 158 0.36 0.81 10.11
N ALA A 159 1.16 0.52 9.09
CA ALA A 159 2.61 0.55 9.17
C ALA A 159 3.20 1.97 9.11
N GLY A 160 2.45 2.94 8.56
CA GLY A 160 2.95 4.28 8.27
C GLY A 160 3.97 4.35 7.13
N SER A 161 4.24 3.23 6.46
CA SER A 161 5.27 3.12 5.42
C SER A 161 4.92 3.91 4.15
N GLY A 162 3.63 4.14 3.85
CA GLY A 162 3.21 4.92 2.70
C GLY A 162 3.80 6.33 2.68
N ALA A 163 3.62 7.08 3.76
CA ALA A 163 4.16 8.43 3.89
C ALA A 163 5.70 8.43 3.92
N VAL A 164 6.34 7.40 4.52
CA VAL A 164 7.80 7.25 4.55
C VAL A 164 8.36 7.09 3.14
N VAL A 165 7.82 6.15 2.37
CA VAL A 165 8.28 5.89 0.99
C VAL A 165 8.03 7.12 0.12
N LEU A 166 6.87 7.77 0.23
CA LEU A 166 6.55 8.97 -0.53
C LEU A 166 7.53 10.11 -0.21
N GLN A 167 7.82 10.37 1.06
CA GLN A 167 8.79 11.40 1.47
C GLN A 167 10.19 11.11 0.91
N TYR A 168 10.59 9.83 0.91
CA TYR A 168 11.88 9.43 0.39
C TYR A 168 11.98 9.66 -1.13
N LEU A 169 10.99 9.24 -1.89
CA LEU A 169 10.91 9.45 -3.33
C LEU A 169 10.87 10.93 -3.71
N ILE A 170 10.10 11.75 -3.00
CA ILE A 170 10.01 13.18 -3.20
C ILE A 170 11.41 13.83 -3.11
N ARG A 171 12.19 13.49 -2.09
CA ARG A 171 13.49 14.09 -1.85
C ARG A 171 14.59 13.50 -2.71
N HIS A 172 14.68 12.17 -2.77
CA HIS A 172 15.86 11.48 -3.28
C HIS A 172 15.71 11.03 -4.74
N GLU A 173 14.50 10.72 -5.16
CA GLU A 173 14.25 10.27 -6.54
C GLU A 173 13.85 11.45 -7.43
N TRP A 174 12.94 12.29 -6.95
CA TRP A 174 12.36 13.37 -7.76
C TRP A 174 12.94 14.75 -7.49
N GLY A 175 13.74 14.92 -6.45
CA GLY A 175 14.37 16.20 -6.10
C GLY A 175 13.39 17.32 -5.81
N LEU A 176 12.18 17.01 -5.35
CA LEU A 176 11.17 18.01 -5.04
C LEU A 176 11.39 18.57 -3.62
N ASP A 177 11.34 19.90 -3.52
CA ASP A 177 11.51 20.61 -2.25
C ASP A 177 10.16 20.74 -1.51
N CYS A 178 9.65 19.59 -1.06
CA CYS A 178 8.42 19.49 -0.28
C CYS A 178 8.59 18.52 0.89
N GLU A 179 8.11 18.89 2.06
CA GLU A 179 8.05 18.03 3.24
C GLU A 179 6.68 17.38 3.36
N ILE A 180 6.66 16.06 3.59
CA ILE A 180 5.42 15.31 3.85
C ILE A 180 5.28 15.06 5.35
N ILE A 181 4.12 15.41 5.90
CA ILE A 181 3.68 15.00 7.24
C ILE A 181 2.62 13.93 7.08
N GLY A 182 2.87 12.73 7.62
CA GLY A 182 1.90 11.64 7.61
C GLY A 182 0.83 11.86 8.70
N LEU A 183 -0.44 11.94 8.32
CA LEU A 183 -1.58 11.92 9.23
C LEU A 183 -2.32 10.59 9.06
N LEU A 184 -2.21 9.72 10.06
CA LEU A 184 -2.68 8.34 9.97
C LEU A 184 -3.92 8.15 10.84
N ALA A 185 -4.89 7.35 10.39
CA ALA A 185 -5.99 6.95 11.26
C ALA A 185 -5.45 6.16 12.46
N GLY A 186 -4.63 5.14 12.23
CA GLY A 186 -3.97 4.38 13.28
C GLY A 186 -2.65 3.78 12.84
N THR A 187 -1.75 3.47 13.79
CA THR A 187 -0.52 2.75 13.49
C THR A 187 -0.38 1.52 14.37
N ASN A 188 -0.14 0.38 13.73
CA ASN A 188 0.23 -0.86 14.40
C ASN A 188 1.51 -1.40 13.78
N SER A 189 2.64 -1.00 14.34
CA SER A 189 3.97 -1.32 13.83
C SER A 189 4.57 -2.62 14.41
N ILE A 190 3.86 -3.32 15.32
CA ILE A 190 4.38 -4.51 16.00
C ILE A 190 4.89 -5.59 15.04
N HIS A 191 4.32 -5.65 13.83
CA HIS A 191 4.61 -6.69 12.86
C HIS A 191 5.49 -6.24 11.67
N ASN A 192 6.02 -5.02 11.68
CA ASN A 192 6.60 -4.40 10.49
C ASN A 192 8.13 -4.18 10.52
N GLY A 193 8.90 -4.94 11.30
CA GLY A 193 10.35 -4.99 11.20
C GLY A 193 11.05 -3.62 11.05
N MET A 194 11.81 -3.45 9.98
CA MET A 194 12.59 -2.20 9.73
C MET A 194 11.73 -0.95 9.47
N GLU A 195 10.53 -1.10 8.89
CA GLU A 195 9.61 0.03 8.68
C GLU A 195 9.12 0.62 10.01
N LYS A 196 9.00 -0.22 11.02
CA LYS A 196 8.62 0.17 12.37
C LYS A 196 9.54 1.26 12.91
N ASP A 197 10.83 1.02 12.87
CA ASP A 197 11.83 1.93 13.46
C ASP A 197 11.81 3.29 12.77
N THR A 198 11.68 3.30 11.43
CA THR A 198 11.57 4.54 10.67
C THR A 198 10.29 5.30 10.98
N ALA A 199 9.15 4.60 11.04
CA ALA A 199 7.86 5.23 11.35
C ALA A 199 7.82 5.77 12.79
N GLU A 200 8.38 5.05 13.76
CA GLU A 200 8.52 5.51 15.15
C GLU A 200 9.42 6.75 15.26
N GLY A 201 10.56 6.75 14.56
CA GLY A 201 11.43 7.91 14.49
C GLY A 201 10.74 9.15 13.91
N LEU A 202 9.94 8.98 12.84
CA LEU A 202 9.18 10.07 12.26
C LEU A 202 8.08 10.60 13.19
N ARG A 203 7.43 9.73 13.97
CA ARG A 203 6.47 10.17 15.00
C ARG A 203 7.16 10.94 16.11
N ALA A 204 8.31 10.46 16.59
CA ALA A 204 9.07 11.12 17.64
C ALA A 204 9.50 12.55 17.27
N VAL A 205 9.75 12.83 15.99
CA VAL A 205 10.10 14.16 15.49
C VAL A 205 8.92 14.95 14.89
N GLY A 206 7.69 14.50 15.09
CA GLY A 206 6.48 15.19 14.67
C GLY A 206 6.21 15.16 13.15
N LYS A 207 6.84 14.25 12.41
CA LYS A 207 6.64 14.07 10.97
C LYS A 207 5.59 13.03 10.62
N GLN A 208 5.10 12.32 11.61
CA GLN A 208 3.92 11.47 11.54
C GLN A 208 3.08 11.65 12.79
N ALA A 209 1.75 11.64 12.64
CA ALA A 209 0.81 11.61 13.74
C ALA A 209 -0.27 10.55 13.48
N SER A 210 -0.86 10.02 14.55
CA SER A 210 -1.92 9.04 14.48
C SER A 210 -3.09 9.50 15.33
N TYR A 211 -4.30 9.44 14.78
CA TYR A 211 -5.51 9.92 15.46
C TYR A 211 -6.09 8.89 16.42
N LEU A 212 -6.33 7.66 15.95
CA LEU A 212 -6.99 6.63 16.76
C LEU A 212 -6.05 6.06 17.83
N TYR A 213 -4.88 5.61 17.42
CA TYR A 213 -3.88 5.01 18.29
C TYR A 213 -2.50 4.91 17.63
N SER A 214 -1.49 4.91 18.47
CA SER A 214 -0.12 4.51 18.15
C SER A 214 0.53 3.89 19.39
N GLN A 215 1.79 3.54 19.32
CA GLN A 215 2.56 3.07 20.50
C GLN A 215 2.66 4.17 21.55
N GLU A 216 2.65 5.43 21.17
CA GLU A 216 2.78 6.61 22.03
C GLU A 216 1.44 7.23 22.41
N HIS A 217 0.39 6.99 21.59
CA HIS A 217 -0.93 7.62 21.74
C HIS A 217 -2.04 6.56 21.80
N ASN A 218 -2.92 6.64 22.81
CA ASN A 218 -3.97 5.64 23.07
C ASN A 218 -3.41 4.22 23.09
N ARG A 219 -2.39 4.00 23.89
CA ARG A 219 -1.60 2.77 23.91
C ARG A 219 -2.39 1.51 24.28
N ASP A 220 -3.44 1.63 25.04
CA ASP A 220 -4.38 0.54 25.35
C ASP A 220 -5.13 0.07 24.11
N VAL A 221 -5.62 1.01 23.29
CA VAL A 221 -6.25 0.74 22.00
C VAL A 221 -5.24 0.08 21.05
N TRP A 222 -4.01 0.59 21.00
CA TRP A 222 -2.94 0.02 20.21
C TRP A 222 -2.63 -1.44 20.58
N LYS A 223 -2.60 -1.77 21.88
CA LYS A 223 -2.41 -3.15 22.35
C LYS A 223 -3.60 -4.06 22.05
N PHE A 224 -4.79 -3.50 22.06
CA PHE A 224 -6.03 -4.22 21.81
C PHE A 224 -6.25 -4.50 20.34
N HIS A 225 -5.83 -3.57 19.46
CA HIS A 225 -6.03 -3.68 18.01
C HIS A 225 -5.27 -4.89 17.44
N ASN A 226 -5.99 -5.74 16.69
CA ASN A 226 -5.45 -6.97 16.14
C ASN A 226 -5.90 -7.14 14.67
N ALA A 227 -4.97 -6.94 13.76
CA ALA A 227 -5.22 -7.08 12.32
C ALA A 227 -5.66 -8.51 11.94
N ALA A 228 -5.12 -9.54 12.61
CA ALA A 228 -5.51 -10.93 12.37
C ALA A 228 -6.96 -11.25 12.77
N LYS A 229 -7.57 -10.39 13.60
CA LYS A 229 -9.00 -10.45 13.95
C LYS A 229 -9.87 -9.55 13.07
N GLY A 230 -9.35 -9.07 11.93
CA GLY A 230 -10.09 -8.24 11.01
C GLY A 230 -10.31 -6.79 11.48
N HIS A 231 -9.64 -6.32 12.55
CA HIS A 231 -9.86 -4.95 13.04
C HIS A 231 -9.46 -3.88 12.01
N ASN A 232 -8.53 -4.17 11.09
CA ASN A 232 -8.19 -3.25 10.00
C ASN A 232 -9.33 -3.08 8.99
N LEU A 233 -10.02 -4.19 8.67
CA LEU A 233 -11.01 -4.24 7.58
C LEU A 233 -12.08 -3.17 7.71
N LEU A 234 -12.55 -2.94 8.92
CA LEU A 234 -13.59 -1.95 9.18
C LEU A 234 -13.12 -0.54 8.82
N TRP A 235 -11.91 -0.16 9.24
CA TRP A 235 -11.36 1.17 8.93
C TRP A 235 -11.05 1.31 7.44
N GLU A 236 -10.56 0.24 6.82
CA GLU A 236 -10.34 0.21 5.38
C GLU A 236 -11.65 0.35 4.61
N LEU A 237 -12.74 -0.28 5.08
CA LEU A 237 -14.06 -0.12 4.49
C LEU A 237 -14.59 1.32 4.59
N LEU A 238 -14.53 1.91 5.80
CA LEU A 238 -15.02 3.28 6.04
C LEU A 238 -14.24 4.32 5.23
N LEU A 239 -12.95 4.08 4.99
CA LEU A 239 -12.04 5.02 4.33
C LEU A 239 -11.70 4.64 2.89
N SER A 240 -12.31 3.58 2.34
CA SER A 240 -12.03 3.12 0.98
C SER A 240 -12.44 4.13 -0.09
N SER A 241 -11.83 3.97 -1.27
CA SER A 241 -12.18 4.72 -2.48
C SER A 241 -13.33 4.06 -3.22
N GLU A 242 -14.07 4.84 -4.01
CA GLU A 242 -15.05 4.34 -4.99
C GLU A 242 -14.36 3.75 -6.22
N GLU A 243 -13.08 3.96 -6.35
CA GLU A 243 -12.24 3.50 -7.48
C GLU A 243 -11.37 2.34 -7.03
N GLY A 244 -10.96 1.51 -7.97
CA GLY A 244 -10.02 0.42 -7.73
C GLY A 244 -8.66 0.92 -7.22
N SER A 245 -7.94 0.06 -6.51
CA SER A 245 -6.61 0.39 -5.99
C SER A 245 -5.63 0.75 -7.10
N LEU A 246 -4.78 1.73 -6.86
CA LEU A 246 -3.73 2.12 -7.79
C LEU A 246 -2.81 0.93 -8.10
N ARG A 247 -2.69 0.57 -9.38
CA ARG A 247 -1.74 -0.43 -9.90
C ARG A 247 -0.38 0.15 -10.22
N GLY A 248 -0.35 1.37 -10.74
CA GLY A 248 0.90 2.06 -11.05
C GLY A 248 0.70 3.33 -11.87
N PHE A 249 1.82 4.02 -12.08
CA PHE A 249 1.95 5.19 -12.93
C PHE A 249 2.69 4.80 -14.19
N TYR A 250 2.21 5.24 -15.36
CA TYR A 250 2.81 4.86 -16.64
C TYR A 250 2.99 6.08 -17.52
N LEU A 251 4.07 6.11 -18.30
CA LEU A 251 4.28 7.13 -19.30
C LEU A 251 3.45 6.79 -20.55
N LYS A 252 2.61 7.72 -20.96
CA LYS A 252 1.88 7.63 -22.23
C LYS A 252 2.31 8.75 -23.16
N ARG A 253 2.62 8.39 -24.41
CA ARG A 253 2.89 9.37 -25.45
C ARG A 253 1.58 9.78 -26.11
N MET A 254 1.40 11.07 -26.36
CA MET A 254 0.32 11.51 -27.23
C MET A 254 0.66 11.11 -28.66
N GLU A 255 -0.23 10.38 -29.31
CA GLU A 255 -0.15 10.17 -30.75
C GLU A 255 -0.34 11.52 -31.46
N SER A 256 0.50 11.78 -32.45
CA SER A 256 0.65 13.08 -33.11
C SER A 256 -0.65 13.53 -33.78
N GLY A 257 -1.41 14.37 -33.09
CA GLY A 257 -2.52 15.13 -33.60
C GLY A 257 -2.43 16.56 -33.10
N ALA A 258 -2.01 17.49 -33.92
CA ALA A 258 -2.02 18.94 -33.73
C ALA A 258 -1.63 19.43 -32.31
N GLY A 259 -0.34 19.43 -31.96
CA GLY A 259 0.09 20.16 -30.77
C GLY A 259 1.30 19.66 -29.97
N GLY A 260 2.11 18.77 -30.50
CA GLY A 260 3.41 18.44 -29.87
C GLY A 260 3.50 17.04 -29.27
N ASN A 261 4.71 16.49 -29.29
CA ASN A 261 5.06 15.22 -28.64
C ASN A 261 5.06 15.38 -27.12
N GLY A 262 3.88 15.34 -26.48
CA GLY A 262 3.75 15.38 -25.03
C GLY A 262 3.85 13.96 -24.42
N ILE A 263 4.65 13.80 -23.38
CA ILE A 263 4.60 12.62 -22.52
C ILE A 263 3.79 13.02 -21.28
N PHE A 264 2.79 12.21 -20.92
CA PHE A 264 2.02 12.46 -19.70
C PHE A 264 1.91 11.20 -18.83
N CYS A 265 1.58 11.40 -17.57
CA CYS A 265 1.36 10.31 -16.63
C CYS A 265 -0.05 9.72 -16.83
N GLU A 266 -0.14 8.43 -17.14
CA GLU A 266 -1.35 7.63 -17.10
C GLU A 266 -1.41 6.90 -15.75
N ILE A 267 -2.52 7.07 -15.02
CA ILE A 267 -2.80 6.36 -13.77
C ILE A 267 -3.60 5.12 -14.12
N ARG A 268 -3.12 3.93 -13.70
CA ARG A 268 -3.85 2.68 -13.88
C ARG A 268 -4.36 2.17 -12.55
N LEU A 269 -5.68 1.93 -12.51
CA LEU A 269 -6.39 1.41 -11.36
C LEU A 269 -6.68 -0.08 -11.55
N GLY A 270 -6.87 -0.80 -10.46
CA GLY A 270 -7.39 -2.16 -10.46
C GLY A 270 -8.86 -2.17 -10.87
N VAL A 271 -9.33 -3.35 -11.25
CA VAL A 271 -10.77 -3.57 -11.46
C VAL A 271 -11.46 -3.50 -10.11
N PHE A 272 -12.52 -2.70 -10.03
CA PHE A 272 -13.37 -2.60 -8.86
C PHE A 272 -14.73 -3.23 -9.20
N ASP A 273 -15.22 -4.12 -8.33
CA ASP A 273 -16.52 -4.76 -8.52
C ASP A 273 -17.63 -3.71 -8.29
N GLU A 274 -18.58 -3.59 -9.22
CA GLU A 274 -19.69 -2.64 -9.14
C GLU A 274 -20.51 -2.77 -7.84
N LYS A 275 -20.63 -3.98 -7.33
CA LYS A 275 -21.32 -4.23 -6.05
C LYS A 275 -20.56 -3.59 -4.88
N HIS A 276 -19.24 -3.70 -4.86
CA HIS A 276 -18.40 -3.07 -3.84
C HIS A 276 -18.42 -1.55 -3.97
N ALA A 277 -18.36 -1.03 -5.20
CA ALA A 277 -18.50 0.40 -5.45
C ALA A 277 -19.81 0.94 -4.87
N GLY A 278 -20.93 0.26 -5.08
CA GLY A 278 -22.24 0.62 -4.54
C GLY A 278 -22.23 0.69 -3.01
N VAL A 279 -21.69 -0.32 -2.33
CA VAL A 279 -21.57 -0.33 -0.86
C VAL A 279 -20.70 0.83 -0.36
N THR A 280 -19.56 1.07 -1.01
CA THR A 280 -18.65 2.17 -0.64
C THR A 280 -19.33 3.54 -0.80
N VAL A 281 -20.06 3.75 -1.88
CA VAL A 281 -20.84 5.00 -2.12
C VAL A 281 -21.87 5.23 -1.02
N GLU A 282 -22.63 4.19 -0.62
CA GLU A 282 -23.62 4.30 0.44
C GLU A 282 -22.99 4.61 1.81
N ILE A 283 -21.87 3.96 2.14
CA ILE A 283 -21.12 4.26 3.37
C ILE A 283 -20.64 5.72 3.35
N GLN A 284 -20.05 6.16 2.25
CA GLN A 284 -19.57 7.54 2.11
C GLN A 284 -20.70 8.56 2.21
N ARG A 285 -21.87 8.25 1.63
CA ARG A 285 -23.06 9.10 1.76
C ARG A 285 -23.46 9.23 3.23
N GLY A 286 -23.58 8.12 3.95
CA GLY A 286 -23.91 8.14 5.38
C GLY A 286 -22.93 8.95 6.22
N ILE A 287 -21.62 8.81 5.96
CA ILE A 287 -20.59 9.64 6.64
C ILE A 287 -20.78 11.12 6.35
N LEU A 288 -21.00 11.50 5.09
CA LEU A 288 -21.18 12.91 4.71
C LEU A 288 -22.48 13.50 5.25
N ASP A 289 -23.56 12.73 5.32
CA ASP A 289 -24.83 13.14 5.91
C ASP A 289 -24.71 13.34 7.42
N PHE A 290 -24.03 12.40 8.11
CA PHE A 290 -23.72 12.56 9.54
C PHE A 290 -22.91 13.83 9.80
N MET A 291 -21.87 14.09 9.02
CA MET A 291 -21.05 15.31 9.17
C MET A 291 -21.86 16.58 8.97
N GLN A 292 -22.81 16.58 8.03
CA GLN A 292 -23.70 17.71 7.81
C GLN A 292 -24.62 17.96 9.00
N LEU A 293 -25.20 16.90 9.56
CA LEU A 293 -26.01 16.99 10.78
C LEU A 293 -25.19 17.47 11.97
N TRP A 294 -23.98 16.93 12.16
CA TRP A 294 -23.07 17.34 13.21
C TRP A 294 -22.74 18.84 13.13
N ASN A 295 -22.41 19.34 11.94
CA ASN A 295 -22.12 20.75 11.73
C ASN A 295 -23.33 21.65 11.99
N ALA A 296 -24.55 21.15 11.75
CA ALA A 296 -25.77 21.88 12.04
C ALA A 296 -26.10 21.95 13.55
N LEU A 297 -25.70 20.90 14.30
CA LEU A 297 -25.92 20.82 15.74
C LEU A 297 -24.91 21.65 16.57
N THR A 298 -23.77 21.99 15.99
CA THR A 298 -22.73 22.82 16.62
C THR A 298 -22.54 24.14 15.85
N PRO A 299 -23.57 25.01 15.80
CA PRO A 299 -23.45 26.27 15.11
C PRO A 299 -22.60 27.24 15.91
N GLY A 300 -21.69 27.90 15.28
CA GLY A 300 -20.90 28.95 15.86
C GLY A 300 -19.43 28.60 15.99
N ASP A 301 -18.76 28.88 17.04
CA ASP A 301 -17.30 28.78 17.12
C ASP A 301 -16.80 27.34 16.96
N ARG A 302 -16.20 27.05 15.80
CA ARG A 302 -15.52 25.79 15.53
C ARG A 302 -14.35 25.53 16.50
N ALA A 303 -13.90 26.53 17.21
CA ALA A 303 -12.92 26.46 18.29
C ALA A 303 -13.47 25.82 19.56
N GLU A 304 -14.80 25.83 19.77
CA GLU A 304 -15.47 25.19 20.90
C GLU A 304 -16.11 23.84 20.55
N ALA A 305 -15.93 23.35 19.32
CA ALA A 305 -16.42 22.02 18.95
C ALA A 305 -15.81 20.96 19.88
N VAL A 306 -16.68 20.12 20.43
CA VAL A 306 -16.25 19.00 21.28
C VAL A 306 -15.23 18.16 20.50
N GLU A 307 -14.01 18.11 20.98
CA GLU A 307 -12.97 17.27 20.42
C GLU A 307 -13.35 15.80 20.70
N ILE A 308 -13.70 15.08 19.64
CA ILE A 308 -13.97 13.64 19.74
C ILE A 308 -12.63 12.93 19.75
N SER A 309 -12.28 12.27 20.85
CA SER A 309 -11.02 11.57 20.96
C SER A 309 -10.96 10.35 20.03
N GLY A 310 -9.79 10.05 19.52
CA GLY A 310 -9.57 8.84 18.71
C GLY A 310 -9.92 7.53 19.46
N ARG A 311 -9.81 7.53 20.79
CA ARG A 311 -10.24 6.42 21.65
C ARG A 311 -11.74 6.22 21.60
N ASP A 312 -12.54 7.30 21.72
CA ASP A 312 -14.00 7.24 21.72
C ASP A 312 -14.53 6.80 20.34
N VAL A 313 -13.94 7.32 19.26
CA VAL A 313 -14.23 6.86 17.90
C VAL A 313 -13.95 5.37 17.74
N TYR A 314 -12.79 4.89 18.22
CA TYR A 314 -12.45 3.49 18.15
C TYR A 314 -13.44 2.62 18.94
N ALA A 315 -13.81 3.03 20.13
CA ALA A 315 -14.79 2.34 20.97
C ALA A 315 -16.18 2.29 20.33
N ALA A 316 -16.66 3.42 19.80
CA ALA A 316 -17.96 3.51 19.12
C ALA A 316 -18.04 2.59 17.91
N VAL A 317 -17.04 2.62 17.05
CA VAL A 317 -16.94 1.74 15.88
C VAL A 317 -16.93 0.25 16.30
N ARG A 318 -16.24 -0.08 17.37
CA ARG A 318 -16.22 -1.45 17.92
C ARG A 318 -17.58 -1.92 18.44
N ILE A 319 -18.33 -1.03 19.08
CA ILE A 319 -19.68 -1.34 19.59
C ILE A 319 -20.65 -1.56 18.41
N CYS A 320 -20.54 -0.75 17.36
CA CYS A 320 -21.41 -0.86 16.18
C CYS A 320 -21.09 -2.09 15.31
N CYS A 321 -19.91 -2.67 15.44
CA CYS A 321 -19.44 -3.78 14.60
C CYS A 321 -19.17 -5.00 15.46
N ASP A 322 -20.23 -5.74 15.76
CA ASP A 322 -20.13 -7.02 16.42
C ASP A 322 -19.56 -8.13 15.51
N GLU A 323 -19.36 -9.31 16.06
CA GLU A 323 -18.76 -10.46 15.38
C GLU A 323 -19.54 -10.90 14.14
N ALA A 324 -20.88 -10.78 14.15
CA ALA A 324 -21.73 -11.16 13.02
C ALA A 324 -21.55 -10.20 11.83
N ASN A 325 -21.49 -8.90 12.10
CA ASN A 325 -21.25 -7.89 11.09
C ASN A 325 -19.84 -8.01 10.49
N ARG A 326 -18.85 -8.45 11.29
CA ARG A 326 -17.50 -8.70 10.80
C ARG A 326 -17.46 -9.79 9.73
N GLN A 327 -18.16 -10.89 9.91
CA GLN A 327 -18.22 -11.99 8.91
C GLN A 327 -18.84 -11.55 7.59
N GLU A 328 -19.86 -10.69 7.62
CA GLU A 328 -20.44 -10.12 6.40
C GLU A 328 -19.48 -9.15 5.70
N MET A 329 -18.73 -8.36 6.45
CA MET A 329 -17.73 -7.47 5.89
C MET A 329 -16.56 -8.25 5.27
N GLU A 330 -16.06 -9.29 5.92
CA GLU A 330 -15.01 -10.15 5.37
C GLU A 330 -15.42 -10.74 4.01
N LYS A 331 -16.68 -11.14 3.82
CA LYS A 331 -17.18 -11.61 2.53
C LYS A 331 -17.13 -10.57 1.42
N LEU A 332 -17.16 -9.28 1.75
CA LEU A 332 -17.02 -8.19 0.78
C LEU A 332 -15.56 -8.03 0.32
N PHE A 333 -14.59 -8.32 1.18
CA PHE A 333 -13.16 -8.16 0.89
C PHE A 333 -12.47 -9.42 0.35
N ASP A 334 -13.01 -10.63 0.66
CA ASP A 334 -12.38 -11.91 0.31
C ASP A 334 -12.28 -12.18 -1.21
N LYS A 335 -12.93 -11.36 -2.04
CA LYS A 335 -12.92 -11.54 -3.50
C LYS A 335 -11.84 -10.77 -4.24
N GLU A 336 -11.09 -9.91 -3.59
CA GLU A 336 -10.14 -9.03 -4.26
C GLU A 336 -8.67 -9.49 -4.23
N GLY A 337 -8.33 -10.60 -3.56
CA GLY A 337 -6.98 -11.17 -3.63
C GLY A 337 -5.88 -10.14 -3.38
N ILE A 338 -5.90 -9.47 -2.21
CA ILE A 338 -4.81 -8.60 -1.75
C ILE A 338 -3.65 -9.47 -1.26
#